data_409effa15f2067ac4adf098eff142872
#
_entry.id   409effa15f2067ac4adf098eff142872
#
_cell.length_a   1.000
_cell.length_b   1.000
_cell.length_c   1.000
_cell.angle_alpha   90.00
_cell.angle_beta   90.00
_cell.angle_gamma   90.00
#
_symmetry.space_group_name_H-M   'P 1'
#
loop_
_entity.id
_entity.type
_entity.pdbx_description
1 polymer ?
#
loop_
_entity_poly.entity_id
_entity_poly.type
_entity_poly.pdbx_seq_one_letter_code
_entity_poly.pdbx_strand_id
1 'polypeptide(L)'
;MNAATITMDGLTTPETSPRFARTARTRTVAVVSDDEDAQLMLAYARGEMRAFETLYSRHRGALYRYLMRQARDGEIANDLFQEVWSRVIVNRARYEPRAKFRTFLFTLAHNCFIDHCRRTKSRPAGMVLEDADAADLLPAAEECQPDAALARDETSRRYRAALATLPAEQRDVYLLHEESDLSLEEIARVTGVGAETAKSRLRYAVNKLKAAMSVAEA
;
A
#
# COMPACT_ATOMS: atom_id res chain seq x y z
N MET A 1 41.48 -27.16 52.42
CA MET A 1 41.70 -27.17 50.95
C MET A 1 40.45 -26.63 50.32
N ASN A 2 40.53 -25.40 49.88
CA ASN A 2 39.35 -24.61 49.42
C ASN A 2 39.09 -24.87 47.96
N ALA A 3 37.87 -25.29 47.64
CA ALA A 3 37.33 -25.26 46.30
C ALA A 3 36.51 -23.98 46.12
N ALA A 4 36.99 -23.07 45.29
CA ALA A 4 36.31 -21.82 44.97
C ALA A 4 35.19 -22.03 43.92
N THR A 5 33.98 -21.78 44.28
CA THR A 5 32.82 -21.74 43.40
C THR A 5 32.84 -20.40 42.66
N ILE A 6 32.96 -20.44 41.34
CA ILE A 6 32.83 -19.25 40.48
C ILE A 6 31.36 -19.14 40.04
N THR A 7 30.68 -18.12 40.56
CA THR A 7 29.34 -17.71 40.16
C THR A 7 29.46 -16.88 38.89
N MET A 8 28.85 -17.33 37.81
CA MET A 8 28.68 -16.56 36.57
C MET A 8 27.39 -15.78 36.65
N ASP A 9 27.52 -14.51 36.92
CA ASP A 9 26.43 -13.53 36.93
C ASP A 9 26.38 -12.82 35.58
N GLY A 10 25.16 -12.66 35.02
CA GLY A 10 24.84 -11.50 34.21
C GLY A 10 24.98 -11.61 32.69
N LEU A 11 24.09 -12.30 31.98
CA LEU A 11 23.75 -11.91 30.61
C LEU A 11 22.32 -11.39 30.59
N THR A 12 22.22 -10.06 30.71
CA THR A 12 20.95 -9.32 30.52
C THR A 12 20.70 -9.21 29.02
N THR A 13 19.72 -9.94 28.51
CA THR A 13 19.19 -9.76 27.18
C THR A 13 18.29 -8.52 27.18
N PRO A 14 18.38 -7.60 26.19
CA PRO A 14 17.44 -6.51 26.08
C PRO A 14 16.09 -7.02 25.58
N GLU A 15 15.11 -6.91 26.44
CA GLU A 15 13.69 -7.15 26.17
C GLU A 15 13.18 -6.11 25.17
N THR A 16 13.03 -6.52 23.92
CA THR A 16 12.35 -5.72 22.88
C THR A 16 10.85 -5.84 23.12
N SER A 17 10.30 -4.92 23.89
CA SER A 17 8.86 -4.77 24.07
C SER A 17 8.17 -4.41 22.76
N PRO A 18 7.21 -5.19 22.28
CA PRO A 18 6.28 -4.71 21.26
C PRO A 18 5.20 -3.86 21.93
N ARG A 19 5.34 -2.53 21.84
CA ARG A 19 4.27 -1.60 22.21
C ARG A 19 3.13 -1.65 21.20
N PHE A 20 2.37 -2.73 21.20
CA PHE A 20 1.05 -2.83 20.59
C PHE A 20 0.14 -3.66 21.48
N ALA A 21 -0.36 -3.05 22.56
CA ALA A 21 -1.46 -3.62 23.29
C ALA A 21 -2.32 -2.55 23.96
N ARG A 22 -3.60 -2.67 23.70
CA ARG A 22 -4.73 -2.18 24.51
C ARG A 22 -5.23 -0.77 24.24
N THR A 23 -6.20 -0.68 23.35
CA THR A 23 -7.57 -0.17 23.68
C THR A 23 -8.37 -0.04 22.38
N ALA A 24 -9.24 -0.98 22.05
CA ALA A 24 -10.43 -0.83 21.19
C ALA A 24 -11.07 -2.21 20.93
N ARG A 25 -11.52 -2.87 21.99
CA ARG A 25 -11.98 -4.27 21.87
C ARG A 25 -13.46 -4.45 21.51
N THR A 26 -14.27 -3.40 21.43
CA THR A 26 -15.73 -3.60 21.41
C THR A 26 -16.46 -3.05 20.18
N ARG A 27 -15.82 -2.25 19.32
CA ARG A 27 -16.49 -1.65 18.14
C ARG A 27 -16.08 -2.26 16.80
N THR A 28 -15.00 -3.00 16.76
CA THR A 28 -14.39 -3.54 15.53
C THR A 28 -15.05 -4.84 15.05
N VAL A 29 -15.63 -5.61 15.95
CA VAL A 29 -16.18 -6.94 15.61
C VAL A 29 -17.43 -6.87 14.74
N ALA A 30 -18.28 -5.86 14.92
CA ALA A 30 -19.54 -5.74 14.16
C ALA A 30 -19.35 -5.28 12.70
N VAL A 31 -18.30 -4.50 12.41
CA VAL A 31 -18.03 -3.98 11.04
C VAL A 31 -17.37 -5.03 10.15
N VAL A 32 -16.76 -6.04 10.74
CA VAL A 32 -15.99 -7.06 10.02
C VAL A 32 -16.84 -8.27 9.67
N SER A 33 -17.96 -8.50 10.36
CA SER A 33 -18.88 -9.61 10.02
C SER A 33 -19.55 -9.43 8.65
N ASP A 34 -19.60 -8.20 8.12
CA ASP A 34 -20.23 -7.85 6.85
C ASP A 34 -19.22 -7.68 5.69
N ASP A 35 -17.93 -7.86 5.93
CA ASP A 35 -16.90 -7.80 4.90
C ASP A 35 -16.72 -9.17 4.24
N GLU A 36 -17.30 -9.33 3.07
CA GLU A 36 -17.19 -10.54 2.23
C GLU A 36 -15.72 -10.93 2.00
N ASP A 37 -14.85 -9.97 1.75
CA ASP A 37 -13.44 -10.22 1.48
C ASP A 37 -12.70 -10.73 2.73
N ALA A 38 -13.10 -10.29 3.93
CA ALA A 38 -12.60 -10.85 5.18
C ALA A 38 -13.05 -12.31 5.36
N GLN A 39 -14.29 -12.64 4.97
CA GLN A 39 -14.78 -14.02 5.00
C GLN A 39 -14.03 -14.91 3.98
N LEU A 40 -13.77 -14.40 2.77
CA LEU A 40 -12.95 -15.08 1.77
C LEU A 40 -11.53 -15.33 2.30
N MET A 41 -10.92 -14.36 2.99
CA MET A 41 -9.59 -14.55 3.57
C MET A 41 -9.58 -15.61 4.68
N LEU A 42 -10.62 -15.68 5.51
CA LEU A 42 -10.79 -16.74 6.50
C LEU A 42 -11.01 -18.12 5.85
N ALA A 43 -11.77 -18.19 4.75
CA ALA A 43 -11.96 -19.40 3.97
C ALA A 43 -10.63 -19.87 3.37
N TYR A 44 -9.85 -18.95 2.79
CA TYR A 44 -8.50 -19.24 2.32
C TYR A 44 -7.57 -19.74 3.44
N ALA A 45 -7.65 -19.17 4.63
CA ALA A 45 -6.88 -19.64 5.79
C ALA A 45 -7.21 -21.09 6.18
N ARG A 46 -8.45 -21.55 5.92
CA ARG A 46 -8.88 -22.95 6.10
C ARG A 46 -8.51 -23.88 4.94
N GLY A 47 -7.88 -23.36 3.88
CA GLY A 47 -7.42 -24.14 2.73
C GLY A 47 -8.28 -24.04 1.47
N GLU A 48 -9.29 -23.18 1.42
CA GLU A 48 -10.15 -22.98 0.26
C GLU A 48 -9.44 -22.10 -0.80
N MET A 49 -8.77 -22.72 -1.77
CA MET A 49 -8.00 -22.01 -2.80
C MET A 49 -8.84 -21.07 -3.66
N ARG A 50 -10.09 -21.42 -3.96
CA ARG A 50 -10.99 -20.57 -4.75
C ARG A 50 -11.28 -19.23 -4.06
N ALA A 51 -11.27 -19.21 -2.74
CA ALA A 51 -11.43 -17.96 -1.98
C ALA A 51 -10.27 -17.00 -2.24
N PHE A 52 -9.03 -17.52 -2.32
CA PHE A 52 -7.86 -16.71 -2.69
C PHE A 52 -7.94 -16.21 -4.14
N GLU A 53 -8.32 -17.05 -5.09
CA GLU A 53 -8.50 -16.65 -6.49
C GLU A 53 -9.49 -15.49 -6.62
N THR A 54 -10.59 -15.53 -5.86
CA THR A 54 -11.58 -14.45 -5.82
C THR A 54 -11.00 -13.17 -5.25
N LEU A 55 -10.32 -13.23 -4.11
CA LEU A 55 -9.63 -12.08 -3.51
C LEU A 55 -8.61 -11.47 -4.46
N TYR A 56 -7.77 -12.31 -5.05
CA TYR A 56 -6.76 -11.88 -6.01
C TYR A 56 -7.39 -11.17 -7.21
N SER A 57 -8.42 -11.79 -7.81
CA SER A 57 -9.14 -11.21 -8.96
C SER A 57 -9.76 -9.85 -8.64
N ARG A 58 -10.37 -9.70 -7.47
CA ARG A 58 -11.02 -8.45 -7.03
C ARG A 58 -10.03 -7.32 -6.79
N HIS A 59 -8.87 -7.63 -6.21
CA HIS A 59 -7.96 -6.59 -5.69
C HIS A 59 -6.71 -6.35 -6.51
N ARG A 60 -6.31 -7.28 -7.41
CA ARG A 60 -5.06 -7.18 -8.18
C ARG A 60 -4.93 -5.87 -8.96
N GLY A 61 -6.01 -5.42 -9.59
CA GLY A 61 -5.99 -4.23 -10.44
C GLY A 61 -5.77 -2.94 -9.64
N ALA A 62 -6.54 -2.75 -8.56
CA ALA A 62 -6.41 -1.60 -7.68
C ALA A 62 -5.04 -1.54 -6.98
N LEU A 63 -4.58 -2.69 -6.46
CA LEU A 63 -3.27 -2.82 -5.83
C LEU A 63 -2.13 -2.50 -6.81
N TYR A 64 -2.19 -3.04 -8.02
CA TYR A 64 -1.17 -2.80 -9.04
C TYR A 64 -1.09 -1.33 -9.45
N ARG A 65 -2.26 -0.68 -9.72
CA ARG A 65 -2.30 0.75 -10.05
C ARG A 65 -1.74 1.62 -8.91
N TYR A 66 -2.06 1.31 -7.66
CA TYR A 66 -1.49 2.00 -6.51
C TYR A 66 0.04 1.91 -6.50
N LEU A 67 0.59 0.69 -6.61
CA LEU A 67 2.04 0.45 -6.59
C LEU A 67 2.76 1.09 -7.77
N MET A 68 2.21 0.98 -8.98
CA MET A 68 2.75 1.62 -10.20
C MET A 68 2.85 3.15 -10.06
N ARG A 69 1.80 3.77 -9.53
CA ARG A 69 1.79 5.24 -9.35
C ARG A 69 2.68 5.69 -8.19
N GLN A 70 2.92 4.84 -7.21
CA GLN A 70 3.86 5.10 -6.13
C GLN A 70 5.31 4.92 -6.56
N ALA A 71 5.65 3.78 -7.15
CA ALA A 71 7.01 3.43 -7.53
C ALA A 71 7.49 4.20 -8.77
N ARG A 72 6.60 4.51 -9.71
CA ARG A 72 6.89 5.11 -11.03
C ARG A 72 7.85 4.28 -11.89
N ASP A 73 8.04 3.05 -11.54
CA ASP A 73 8.90 2.08 -12.19
C ASP A 73 8.15 0.74 -12.22
N GLY A 74 8.05 0.15 -13.41
CA GLY A 74 7.28 -1.07 -13.62
C GLY A 74 7.92 -2.29 -12.97
N GLU A 75 9.24 -2.39 -12.94
CA GLU A 75 9.95 -3.51 -12.32
C GLU A 75 9.77 -3.45 -10.80
N ILE A 76 9.99 -2.27 -10.21
CA ILE A 76 9.78 -2.06 -8.78
C ILE A 76 8.33 -2.32 -8.40
N ALA A 77 7.36 -1.85 -9.21
CA ALA A 77 5.94 -2.08 -8.94
C ALA A 77 5.58 -3.57 -8.99
N ASN A 78 6.14 -4.32 -9.95
CA ASN A 78 5.95 -5.77 -10.06
C ASN A 78 6.54 -6.51 -8.85
N ASP A 79 7.75 -6.16 -8.45
CA ASP A 79 8.40 -6.76 -7.28
C ASP A 79 7.58 -6.52 -6.00
N LEU A 80 7.15 -5.28 -5.79
CA LEU A 80 6.31 -4.91 -4.64
C LEU A 80 4.95 -5.62 -4.68
N PHE A 81 4.35 -5.74 -5.85
CA PHE A 81 3.09 -6.44 -6.04
C PHE A 81 3.21 -7.93 -5.66
N GLN A 82 4.27 -8.59 -6.11
CA GLN A 82 4.55 -9.98 -5.73
C GLN A 82 4.84 -10.10 -4.22
N GLU A 83 5.61 -9.19 -3.66
CA GLU A 83 5.92 -9.16 -2.22
C GLU A 83 4.65 -9.02 -1.37
N VAL A 84 3.73 -8.13 -1.74
CA VAL A 84 2.45 -7.95 -1.02
C VAL A 84 1.63 -9.24 -1.03
N TRP A 85 1.42 -9.87 -2.19
CA TRP A 85 0.67 -11.12 -2.27
C TRP A 85 1.38 -12.28 -1.54
N SER A 86 2.70 -12.35 -1.62
CA SER A 86 3.48 -13.32 -0.83
C SER A 86 3.25 -13.13 0.66
N ARG A 87 3.22 -11.89 1.15
CA ARG A 87 2.91 -11.60 2.56
C ARG A 87 1.48 -11.98 2.94
N VAL A 88 0.49 -11.80 2.05
CA VAL A 88 -0.89 -12.28 2.26
C VAL A 88 -0.91 -13.80 2.41
N ILE A 89 -0.22 -14.52 1.52
CA ILE A 89 -0.16 -15.99 1.53
C ILE A 89 0.52 -16.52 2.79
N VAL A 90 1.68 -15.97 3.15
CA VAL A 90 2.44 -16.41 4.32
C VAL A 90 1.68 -16.15 5.63
N ASN A 91 0.99 -15.01 5.71
CA ASN A 91 0.27 -14.63 6.92
C ASN A 91 -1.17 -15.17 7.00
N ARG A 92 -1.63 -15.97 6.02
CA ARG A 92 -3.03 -16.44 5.97
C ARG A 92 -3.51 -17.13 7.25
N ALA A 93 -2.64 -17.97 7.85
CA ALA A 93 -2.98 -18.72 9.06
C ALA A 93 -3.09 -17.84 10.33
N ARG A 94 -2.50 -16.63 10.29
CA ARG A 94 -2.51 -15.67 11.40
C ARG A 94 -3.45 -14.49 11.14
N TYR A 95 -4.18 -14.54 10.03
CA TYR A 95 -5.10 -13.46 9.69
C TYR A 95 -6.23 -13.37 10.70
N GLU A 96 -6.38 -12.21 11.30
CA GLU A 96 -7.49 -11.87 12.16
C GLU A 96 -8.24 -10.68 11.54
N PRO A 97 -9.55 -10.78 11.32
CA PRO A 97 -10.36 -9.72 10.72
C PRO A 97 -10.58 -8.56 11.71
N ARG A 98 -9.56 -7.76 11.96
CA ARG A 98 -9.60 -6.56 12.84
C ARG A 98 -10.07 -5.31 12.11
N ALA A 99 -10.04 -5.34 10.78
CA ALA A 99 -10.47 -4.29 9.87
C ALA A 99 -10.90 -4.96 8.56
N LYS A 100 -11.45 -4.19 7.61
CA LYS A 100 -11.76 -4.71 6.28
C LYS A 100 -10.51 -5.32 5.64
N PHE A 101 -10.69 -6.39 4.86
CA PHE A 101 -9.57 -7.01 4.13
C PHE A 101 -8.80 -6.00 3.27
N ARG A 102 -9.52 -5.09 2.61
CA ARG A 102 -8.92 -4.02 1.81
C ARG A 102 -7.98 -3.13 2.64
N THR A 103 -8.36 -2.73 3.85
CA THR A 103 -7.50 -1.98 4.77
C THR A 103 -6.23 -2.77 5.13
N PHE A 104 -6.36 -4.07 5.38
CA PHE A 104 -5.22 -4.97 5.63
C PHE A 104 -4.30 -5.04 4.42
N LEU A 105 -4.85 -5.29 3.22
CA LEU A 105 -4.09 -5.41 1.98
C LEU A 105 -3.28 -4.14 1.67
N PHE A 106 -3.93 -2.97 1.73
CA PHE A 106 -3.26 -1.69 1.46
C PHE A 106 -2.30 -1.26 2.58
N THR A 107 -2.49 -1.74 3.82
CA THR A 107 -1.47 -1.59 4.88
C THR A 107 -0.21 -2.38 4.53
N LEU A 108 -0.33 -3.60 4.02
CA LEU A 108 0.82 -4.37 3.52
C LEU A 108 1.51 -3.66 2.36
N ALA A 109 0.74 -3.15 1.39
CA ALA A 109 1.28 -2.46 0.23
C ALA A 109 2.04 -1.18 0.62
N HIS A 110 1.45 -0.35 1.47
CA HIS A 110 2.10 0.85 2.02
C HIS A 110 3.41 0.51 2.73
N ASN A 111 3.39 -0.49 3.61
CA ASN A 111 4.59 -0.90 4.35
C ASN A 111 5.68 -1.45 3.41
N CYS A 112 5.34 -2.29 2.43
CA CYS A 112 6.29 -2.78 1.43
C CYS A 112 6.95 -1.62 0.67
N PHE A 113 6.16 -0.63 0.23
CA PHE A 113 6.66 0.55 -0.46
C PHE A 113 7.56 1.41 0.43
N ILE A 114 7.17 1.69 1.68
CA ILE A 114 8.00 2.45 2.63
C ILE A 114 9.32 1.73 2.93
N ASP A 115 9.28 0.40 3.12
CA ASP A 115 10.48 -0.42 3.34
C ASP A 115 11.41 -0.39 2.12
N HIS A 116 10.84 -0.44 0.90
CA HIS A 116 11.60 -0.26 -0.34
C HIS A 116 12.28 1.12 -0.39
N CYS A 117 11.55 2.19 -0.13
CA CYS A 117 12.10 3.55 -0.11
C CYS A 117 13.23 3.72 0.93
N ARG A 118 13.10 3.10 2.09
CA ARG A 118 14.15 3.12 3.13
C ARG A 118 15.41 2.39 2.66
N ARG A 119 15.25 1.20 2.07
CA ARG A 119 16.37 0.41 1.52
C ARG A 119 17.10 1.15 0.42
N THR A 120 16.37 1.81 -0.47
CA THR A 120 16.95 2.57 -1.59
C THR A 120 17.71 3.81 -1.11
N LYS A 121 17.17 4.54 -0.12
CA LYS A 121 17.85 5.69 0.49
C LYS A 121 19.12 5.30 1.26
N SER A 122 19.20 4.09 1.77
CA SER A 122 20.37 3.57 2.50
C SER A 122 21.48 3.05 1.58
N ARG A 123 21.24 2.94 0.26
CA ARG A 123 22.29 2.61 -0.71
C ARG A 123 23.09 3.86 -1.04
N PRO A 124 24.44 3.79 -1.10
CA PRO A 124 25.27 4.92 -1.56
C PRO A 124 24.81 5.38 -2.94
N ALA A 125 24.75 6.69 -3.13
CA ALA A 125 24.34 7.32 -4.38
C ALA A 125 25.26 6.88 -5.54
N GLY A 126 24.78 5.98 -6.39
CA GLY A 126 25.52 5.45 -7.53
C GLY A 126 24.64 4.90 -8.65
N MET A 127 23.31 4.83 -8.44
CA MET A 127 22.38 4.39 -9.46
C MET A 127 21.20 5.35 -9.53
N VAL A 128 21.37 6.35 -10.37
CA VAL A 128 20.26 7.18 -10.86
C VAL A 128 19.41 6.24 -11.73
N LEU A 129 18.26 5.83 -11.24
CA LEU A 129 17.26 5.20 -12.10
C LEU A 129 16.71 6.31 -12.99
N GLU A 130 17.09 6.28 -14.25
CA GLU A 130 16.44 7.05 -15.30
C GLU A 130 14.94 6.69 -15.28
N ASP A 131 14.11 7.71 -15.49
CA ASP A 131 12.66 7.56 -15.65
C ASP A 131 12.39 6.60 -16.82
N ALA A 132 12.24 5.32 -16.53
CA ALA A 132 11.76 4.39 -17.51
C ALA A 132 10.30 4.72 -17.76
N ASP A 133 10.00 5.14 -18.97
CA ASP A 133 8.66 5.28 -19.52
C ASP A 133 7.91 3.94 -19.32
N ALA A 134 7.23 3.82 -18.19
CA ALA A 134 6.32 2.71 -17.94
C ALA A 134 5.05 2.95 -18.78
N ALA A 135 5.23 2.94 -20.09
CA ALA A 135 4.13 2.86 -21.03
C ALA A 135 3.54 1.46 -20.99
N ASP A 136 2.25 1.40 -20.72
CA ASP A 136 1.34 0.33 -21.14
C ASP A 136 1.55 -1.09 -20.60
N LEU A 137 1.19 -1.31 -19.33
CA LEU A 137 0.81 -2.66 -18.86
C LEU A 137 -0.56 -2.67 -18.17
N LEU A 138 -1.48 -1.81 -18.60
CA LEU A 138 -2.91 -2.02 -18.33
C LEU A 138 -3.47 -2.82 -19.49
N PRO A 139 -4.25 -3.91 -19.24
CA PRO A 139 -4.96 -4.58 -20.31
C PRO A 139 -5.84 -3.54 -21.00
N ALA A 140 -5.64 -3.36 -22.29
CA ALA A 140 -6.44 -2.49 -23.14
C ALA A 140 -7.92 -2.90 -22.98
N ALA A 141 -8.70 -1.99 -22.39
CA ALA A 141 -10.15 -2.05 -22.54
C ALA A 141 -10.47 -1.53 -23.94
N GLU A 142 -11.05 -2.42 -24.72
CA GLU A 142 -11.90 -2.23 -25.91
C GLU A 142 -11.59 -1.05 -26.86
N GLU A 143 -11.54 -1.40 -28.12
CA GLU A 143 -11.49 -0.64 -29.36
C GLU A 143 -11.94 0.82 -29.22
N CYS A 144 -10.99 1.73 -29.26
CA CYS A 144 -11.26 3.16 -29.28
C CYS A 144 -10.58 3.79 -30.50
N GLN A 145 -11.31 4.68 -31.19
CA GLN A 145 -10.85 5.44 -32.35
C GLN A 145 -9.47 6.09 -32.07
N PRO A 146 -8.54 6.15 -33.07
CA PRO A 146 -7.15 6.58 -32.91
C PRO A 146 -6.99 7.96 -32.23
N ASP A 147 -7.84 8.92 -32.55
CA ASP A 147 -7.79 10.28 -31.99
C ASP A 147 -8.16 10.31 -30.50
N ALA A 148 -9.12 9.47 -30.09
CA ALA A 148 -9.49 9.34 -28.68
C ALA A 148 -8.41 8.60 -27.87
N ALA A 149 -7.66 7.71 -28.49
CA ALA A 149 -6.54 7.03 -27.85
C ALA A 149 -5.36 7.99 -27.59
N LEU A 150 -4.99 8.84 -28.55
CA LEU A 150 -3.95 9.87 -28.41
C LEU A 150 -4.31 10.90 -27.31
N ALA A 151 -5.55 11.38 -27.28
CA ALA A 151 -6.00 12.32 -26.25
C ALA A 151 -6.00 11.69 -24.83
N ARG A 152 -6.35 10.41 -24.73
CA ARG A 152 -6.28 9.67 -23.44
C ARG A 152 -4.84 9.48 -22.99
N ASP A 153 -3.93 9.17 -23.89
CA ASP A 153 -2.51 8.98 -23.58
C ASP A 153 -1.89 10.30 -23.09
N GLU A 154 -2.17 11.42 -23.75
CA GLU A 154 -1.71 12.74 -23.32
C GLU A 154 -2.27 13.12 -21.94
N THR A 155 -3.56 12.91 -21.72
CA THR A 155 -4.17 13.16 -20.40
C THR A 155 -3.55 12.26 -19.32
N SER A 156 -3.28 10.99 -19.64
CA SER A 156 -2.62 10.05 -18.73
C SER A 156 -1.18 10.48 -18.41
N ARG A 157 -0.44 10.95 -19.39
CA ARG A 157 0.93 11.49 -19.19
C ARG A 157 0.90 12.73 -18.29
N ARG A 158 0.02 13.69 -18.56
CA ARG A 158 -0.17 14.90 -17.74
C ARG A 158 -0.54 14.57 -16.31
N TYR A 159 -1.46 13.64 -16.13
CA TYR A 159 -1.86 13.19 -14.79
C TYR A 159 -0.69 12.54 -14.02
N ARG A 160 0.10 11.66 -14.68
CA ARG A 160 1.31 11.07 -14.08
C ARG A 160 2.35 12.13 -13.72
N ALA A 161 2.58 13.09 -14.60
CA ALA A 161 3.47 14.21 -14.33
C ALA A 161 3.00 15.05 -13.14
N ALA A 162 1.70 15.37 -13.06
CA ALA A 162 1.11 16.09 -11.95
C ALA A 162 1.25 15.32 -10.62
N LEU A 163 0.98 14.00 -10.60
CA LEU A 163 1.22 13.14 -9.43
C LEU A 163 2.68 13.17 -8.99
N ALA A 164 3.61 13.24 -9.94
CA ALA A 164 5.03 13.30 -9.64
C ALA A 164 5.43 14.57 -8.88
N THR A 165 4.71 15.68 -9.04
CA THR A 165 4.97 16.94 -8.33
C THR A 165 4.47 16.95 -6.89
N LEU A 166 3.64 15.99 -6.49
CA LEU A 166 3.13 15.91 -5.13
C LEU A 166 4.23 15.45 -4.15
N PRO A 167 4.31 16.04 -2.95
CA PRO A 167 5.06 15.46 -1.85
C PRO A 167 4.63 14.01 -1.61
N ALA A 168 5.58 13.13 -1.29
CA ALA A 168 5.34 11.68 -1.16
C ALA A 168 4.14 11.35 -0.24
N GLU A 169 4.03 12.04 0.90
CA GLU A 169 2.96 11.82 1.86
C GLU A 169 1.57 12.27 1.36
N GLN A 170 1.51 13.32 0.54
CA GLN A 170 0.26 13.79 -0.07
C GLN A 170 -0.15 12.86 -1.21
N ARG A 171 0.80 12.42 -2.02
CA ARG A 171 0.58 11.46 -3.09
C ARG A 171 0.07 10.13 -2.55
N ASP A 172 0.66 9.63 -1.47
CA ASP A 172 0.27 8.37 -0.86
C ASP A 172 -1.18 8.38 -0.37
N VAL A 173 -1.57 9.39 0.41
CA VAL A 173 -2.95 9.55 0.87
C VAL A 173 -3.93 9.69 -0.30
N TYR A 174 -3.56 10.43 -1.34
CA TYR A 174 -4.37 10.59 -2.54
C TYR A 174 -4.56 9.26 -3.29
N LEU A 175 -3.49 8.52 -3.53
CA LEU A 175 -3.55 7.24 -4.23
C LEU A 175 -4.29 6.16 -3.43
N LEU A 176 -4.16 6.14 -2.11
CA LEU A 176 -4.98 5.29 -1.25
C LEU A 176 -6.47 5.63 -1.40
N HIS A 177 -6.83 6.92 -1.43
CA HIS A 177 -8.21 7.34 -1.62
C HIS A 177 -8.76 6.90 -2.98
N GLU A 178 -8.01 7.14 -4.07
CA GLU A 178 -8.47 6.89 -5.43
C GLU A 178 -8.51 5.40 -5.83
N GLU A 179 -7.55 4.62 -5.33
CA GLU A 179 -7.38 3.22 -5.79
C GLU A 179 -7.99 2.20 -4.83
N SER A 180 -8.19 2.55 -3.57
CA SER A 180 -8.56 1.55 -2.58
C SER A 180 -9.98 1.69 -2.03
N ASP A 181 -10.73 2.72 -2.38
CA ASP A 181 -12.04 3.05 -1.78
C ASP A 181 -12.04 3.04 -0.23
N LEU A 182 -10.89 3.34 0.38
CA LEU A 182 -10.78 3.43 1.82
C LEU A 182 -11.34 4.77 2.33
N SER A 183 -12.00 4.74 3.48
CA SER A 183 -12.40 5.95 4.18
C SER A 183 -11.17 6.72 4.69
N LEU A 184 -11.31 8.00 4.99
CA LEU A 184 -10.22 8.80 5.55
C LEU A 184 -9.68 8.24 6.87
N GLU A 185 -10.55 7.64 7.70
CA GLU A 185 -10.14 6.98 8.94
C GLU A 185 -9.33 5.71 8.66
N GLU A 186 -9.68 4.97 7.60
CA GLU A 186 -8.93 3.79 7.16
C GLU A 186 -7.59 4.19 6.58
N ILE A 187 -7.54 5.23 5.74
CA ILE A 187 -6.29 5.80 5.20
C ILE A 187 -5.38 6.31 6.33
N ALA A 188 -5.94 6.99 7.32
CA ALA A 188 -5.20 7.45 8.49
C ALA A 188 -4.54 6.28 9.25
N ARG A 189 -5.26 5.15 9.37
CA ARG A 189 -4.71 3.91 9.97
C ARG A 189 -3.61 3.28 9.11
N VAL A 190 -3.80 3.22 7.80
CA VAL A 190 -2.80 2.68 6.86
C VAL A 190 -1.50 3.49 6.92
N THR A 191 -1.62 4.82 6.88
CA THR A 191 -0.46 5.73 6.85
C THR A 191 0.12 6.08 8.23
N GLY A 192 -0.54 5.64 9.31
CA GLY A 192 -0.09 5.88 10.69
C GLY A 192 -0.20 7.34 11.14
N VAL A 193 -1.10 8.14 10.56
CA VAL A 193 -1.33 9.54 10.92
C VAL A 193 -2.72 9.77 11.51
N GLY A 194 -2.98 10.96 12.05
CA GLY A 194 -4.32 11.33 12.51
C GLY A 194 -5.28 11.59 11.33
N ALA A 195 -6.59 11.38 11.53
CA ALA A 195 -7.63 11.57 10.50
C ALA A 195 -7.62 13.00 9.91
N GLU A 196 -7.44 14.03 10.73
CA GLU A 196 -7.34 15.42 10.26
C GLU A 196 -6.08 15.67 9.42
N THR A 197 -4.98 14.97 9.71
CA THR A 197 -3.76 15.03 8.90
C THR A 197 -4.00 14.36 7.54
N ALA A 198 -4.61 13.18 7.50
CA ALA A 198 -4.98 12.50 6.27
C ALA A 198 -5.90 13.37 5.41
N LYS A 199 -6.94 13.97 6.01
CA LYS A 199 -7.87 14.88 5.34
C LYS A 199 -7.18 16.12 4.76
N SER A 200 -6.27 16.72 5.53
CA SER A 200 -5.50 17.89 5.07
C SER A 200 -4.58 17.52 3.90
N ARG A 201 -3.86 16.38 3.99
CA ARG A 201 -3.00 15.87 2.92
C ARG A 201 -3.80 15.61 1.65
N LEU A 202 -4.96 14.96 1.75
CA LEU A 202 -5.85 14.72 0.61
C LEU A 202 -6.29 16.03 -0.03
N ARG A 203 -6.76 16.99 0.75
CA ARG A 203 -7.20 18.31 0.26
C ARG A 203 -6.08 19.04 -0.50
N TYR A 204 -4.86 19.06 0.05
CA TYR A 204 -3.72 19.69 -0.62
C TYR A 204 -3.33 18.95 -1.91
N ALA A 205 -3.34 17.63 -1.91
CA ALA A 205 -3.08 16.84 -3.10
C ALA A 205 -4.09 17.16 -4.21
N VAL A 206 -5.39 17.10 -3.91
CA VAL A 206 -6.47 17.38 -4.87
C VAL A 206 -6.36 18.79 -5.42
N ASN A 207 -6.12 19.81 -4.58
CA ASN A 207 -5.99 21.20 -5.04
C ASN A 207 -4.77 21.37 -5.97
N LYS A 208 -3.65 20.74 -5.64
CA LYS A 208 -2.43 20.81 -6.46
C LYS A 208 -2.61 20.12 -7.81
N LEU A 209 -3.26 18.94 -7.81
CA LEU A 209 -3.58 18.21 -9.04
C LEU A 209 -4.55 18.99 -9.93
N LYS A 210 -5.62 19.57 -9.36
CA LYS A 210 -6.55 20.42 -10.11
C LYS A 210 -5.82 21.60 -10.76
N ALA A 211 -4.97 22.30 -10.02
CA ALA A 211 -4.19 23.41 -10.56
C ALA A 211 -3.25 22.97 -11.70
N ALA A 212 -2.59 21.81 -11.55
CA ALA A 212 -1.69 21.28 -12.58
C ALA A 212 -2.42 20.84 -13.85
N MET A 213 -3.65 20.34 -13.72
CA MET A 213 -4.47 19.91 -14.87
C MET A 213 -5.16 21.08 -15.57
N SER A 214 -5.59 22.13 -14.85
CA SER A 214 -6.27 23.29 -15.45
C SER A 214 -5.36 24.21 -16.25
N VAL A 215 -4.08 24.30 -15.92
CA VAL A 215 -3.10 25.12 -16.69
C VAL A 215 -2.85 24.57 -18.10
N ALA A 216 -3.24 23.35 -18.37
CA ALA A 216 -3.04 22.70 -19.66
C ALA A 216 -4.22 22.84 -20.63
N GLU A 217 -5.34 23.45 -20.20
CA GLU A 217 -6.53 23.71 -21.02
C GLU A 217 -6.59 25.17 -21.52
N ALA A 218 -5.66 26.01 -21.10
CA ALA A 218 -5.54 27.41 -21.49
C ALA A 218 -4.41 27.63 -22.54
#